data_e090270385fe1baa32dc8b9156d3eaa1
#
_entry.id   e090270385fe1baa32dc8b9156d3eaa1
#
_cell.length_a   1.000
_cell.length_b   1.000
_cell.length_c   1.000
_cell.angle_alpha   90.00
_cell.angle_beta   90.00
_cell.angle_gamma   90.00
#
_symmetry.space_group_name_H-M   'P 1'
#
loop_
_entity.id
_entity.type
_entity.pdbx_description
1 polymer ?
#
loop_
_entity_poly.entity_id
_entity_poly.type
_entity_poly.pdbx_seq_one_letter_code
_entity_poly.pdbx_strand_id
1 'polypeptide(L)'
;MRSARAIGIFVFAVVALFATNALVRTPHASVSANTNASAAADDIAARAHKLHFSTYVIDTHDDTTQRFLSKSAFDLGKRNADGSIDIPRMREGGMNGIFFSIWIDGKTMGPEAIRQALDQIDLVRTTVAKYPKDIVLARTAEDVRRAHAQNKIAALMGVEGGHMIGNDIHIVNVFADLGVRYMTLSHFYNTEWSDSSTDKPAHNGLTDFGKEVVREMNRQGIIVDISHVSDKTFYDALEVSKAPPFASHSSCRAICDHVRDMSDDMIKALAAKGGVIQINYEKSFIDQGYKDAYAKATGGVVQHLDELKKKCGDDGECFEKEMKKAEEQLIAEGKLPHVTWEKVVEHIDHAVKLVGADHVGLGSDFDGANMPEGLEDASKLPKITEALMRKGYSDSDIKKILGENTLRVMEAAEKVSAEMKAQNP
;
A
#
# COMPACT_ATOMS: atom_id res chain seq x y z
N MET A 1 -34.58 32.98 -62.78
CA MET A 1 -35.11 32.01 -63.78
C MET A 1 -35.52 30.79 -62.98
N ARG A 2 -36.79 30.59 -62.68
CA ARG A 2 -37.76 29.70 -63.37
C ARG A 2 -37.25 28.25 -63.30
N SER A 3 -37.92 27.20 -62.80
CA SER A 3 -39.38 26.89 -62.59
C SER A 3 -39.42 25.57 -61.84
N ALA A 4 -40.22 25.34 -60.85
CA ALA A 4 -41.65 24.96 -60.81
C ALA A 4 -41.91 23.45 -61.06
N ARG A 5 -42.59 22.83 -60.07
CA ARG A 5 -43.75 21.90 -60.09
C ARG A 5 -43.45 20.44 -60.50
N ALA A 6 -43.95 19.44 -59.75
CA ALA A 6 -45.38 19.11 -59.67
C ALA A 6 -45.69 18.08 -58.54
N ILE A 7 -46.89 18.21 -58.08
CA ILE A 7 -47.75 17.49 -57.17
C ILE A 7 -48.24 16.16 -57.77
N GLY A 8 -48.35 15.13 -56.95
CA GLY A 8 -49.10 13.90 -57.30
C GLY A 8 -49.73 13.30 -56.04
N ILE A 9 -51.02 13.64 -55.86
CA ILE A 9 -51.95 13.04 -54.89
C ILE A 9 -52.53 11.78 -55.54
N PHE A 10 -52.56 10.65 -54.77
CA PHE A 10 -53.58 9.60 -55.02
C PHE A 10 -54.13 9.07 -53.70
N VAL A 11 -55.41 8.95 -53.63
CA VAL A 11 -56.30 8.60 -52.53
C VAL A 11 -56.89 7.21 -52.77
N PHE A 12 -57.36 6.57 -51.70
CA PHE A 12 -58.18 5.35 -51.57
C PHE A 12 -57.39 4.02 -51.52
N ALA A 13 -57.69 3.13 -50.59
CA ALA A 13 -58.97 2.62 -50.10
C ALA A 13 -58.83 1.96 -48.69
N VAL A 14 -59.92 2.13 -47.92
CA VAL A 14 -60.17 1.41 -46.64
C VAL A 14 -60.65 -0.01 -46.92
N VAL A 15 -60.05 -0.99 -46.30
CA VAL A 15 -60.67 -2.32 -46.06
C VAL A 15 -60.50 -2.68 -44.58
N ALA A 16 -61.63 -2.66 -43.87
CA ALA A 16 -61.72 -3.18 -42.52
C ALA A 16 -61.90 -4.69 -42.57
N LEU A 17 -61.05 -5.44 -41.87
CA LEU A 17 -61.28 -6.84 -41.52
C LEU A 17 -61.11 -7.01 -40.02
N PHE A 18 -62.23 -7.36 -39.39
CA PHE A 18 -62.26 -7.84 -38.01
C PHE A 18 -61.51 -9.18 -37.92
N ALA A 19 -60.52 -9.29 -37.03
CA ALA A 19 -60.01 -10.55 -36.57
C ALA A 19 -59.78 -10.51 -35.08
N THR A 20 -60.31 -11.47 -34.43
CA THR A 20 -60.53 -11.75 -33.03
C THR A 20 -59.22 -11.72 -32.18
N ASN A 21 -59.32 -11.05 -31.02
CA ASN A 21 -58.36 -11.12 -29.91
C ASN A 21 -58.10 -12.55 -29.42
N ALA A 22 -56.93 -13.07 -29.66
CA ALA A 22 -56.34 -14.13 -28.83
C ALA A 22 -55.25 -13.51 -27.95
N LEU A 23 -55.57 -13.29 -26.66
CA LEU A 23 -54.58 -12.95 -25.63
C LEU A 23 -53.58 -14.10 -25.46
N VAL A 24 -52.44 -14.01 -26.09
CA VAL A 24 -51.26 -14.80 -25.71
C VAL A 24 -50.63 -14.12 -24.52
N ARG A 25 -50.87 -14.65 -23.32
CA ARG A 25 -50.08 -14.32 -22.13
C ARG A 25 -48.68 -14.87 -22.32
N THR A 26 -47.70 -13.98 -22.59
CA THR A 26 -46.28 -14.30 -22.40
C THR A 26 -45.99 -14.40 -20.92
N PRO A 27 -45.33 -15.47 -20.44
CA PRO A 27 -44.96 -15.54 -19.03
C PRO A 27 -43.87 -14.53 -18.73
N HIS A 28 -44.06 -13.75 -17.69
CA HIS A 28 -43.03 -12.89 -17.08
C HIS A 28 -41.93 -13.79 -16.48
N ALA A 29 -40.88 -14.02 -17.25
CA ALA A 29 -39.66 -14.74 -16.81
C ALA A 29 -38.51 -13.79 -16.43
N SER A 30 -38.79 -12.55 -15.96
CA SER A 30 -37.73 -11.57 -15.69
C SER A 30 -37.57 -11.17 -14.21
N VAL A 31 -38.39 -11.67 -13.29
CA VAL A 31 -38.30 -11.27 -11.86
C VAL A 31 -37.43 -12.23 -11.05
N SER A 32 -37.32 -13.51 -11.42
CA SER A 32 -36.59 -14.50 -10.61
C SER A 32 -35.07 -14.48 -10.81
N ALA A 33 -34.58 -14.02 -11.96
CA ALA A 33 -33.12 -13.94 -12.22
C ALA A 33 -32.45 -12.79 -11.43
N ASN A 34 -33.14 -11.65 -11.30
CA ASN A 34 -32.60 -10.49 -10.55
C ASN A 34 -32.59 -10.71 -9.04
N THR A 35 -33.58 -11.42 -8.49
CA THR A 35 -33.62 -11.72 -7.05
C THR A 35 -32.55 -12.75 -6.63
N ASN A 36 -32.25 -13.73 -7.47
CA ASN A 36 -31.19 -14.71 -7.20
C ASN A 36 -29.79 -14.11 -7.32
N ALA A 37 -29.56 -13.19 -8.25
CA ALA A 37 -28.29 -12.49 -8.39
C ALA A 37 -28.03 -11.53 -7.21
N SER A 38 -29.06 -10.83 -6.72
CA SER A 38 -28.98 -9.98 -5.55
C SER A 38 -28.69 -10.80 -4.28
N ALA A 39 -29.43 -11.89 -4.05
CA ALA A 39 -29.21 -12.76 -2.90
C ALA A 39 -27.81 -13.40 -2.89
N ALA A 40 -27.29 -13.81 -4.04
CA ALA A 40 -25.93 -14.33 -4.16
C ALA A 40 -24.86 -13.24 -3.93
N ALA A 41 -25.13 -12.01 -4.34
CA ALA A 41 -24.24 -10.86 -4.10
C ALA A 41 -24.19 -10.50 -2.61
N ASP A 42 -25.34 -10.52 -1.93
CA ASP A 42 -25.45 -10.26 -0.49
C ASP A 42 -24.78 -11.36 0.34
N ASP A 43 -24.85 -12.63 -0.10
CA ASP A 43 -24.13 -13.74 0.53
C ASP A 43 -22.61 -13.59 0.43
N ILE A 44 -22.07 -13.17 -0.72
CA ILE A 44 -20.64 -12.90 -0.89
C ILE A 44 -20.19 -11.74 0.02
N ALA A 45 -20.93 -10.65 0.09
CA ALA A 45 -20.61 -9.52 0.95
C ALA A 45 -20.57 -9.92 2.44
N ALA A 46 -21.57 -10.69 2.90
CA ALA A 46 -21.62 -11.19 4.26
C ALA A 46 -20.46 -12.15 4.58
N ARG A 47 -20.11 -13.07 3.64
CA ARG A 47 -18.95 -13.96 3.79
C ARG A 47 -17.65 -13.20 3.82
N ALA A 48 -17.47 -12.23 2.92
CA ALA A 48 -16.27 -11.39 2.85
C ALA A 48 -16.09 -10.61 4.15
N HIS A 49 -17.14 -9.99 4.65
CA HIS A 49 -17.12 -9.30 5.94
C HIS A 49 -16.70 -10.25 7.08
N LYS A 50 -17.35 -11.41 7.19
CA LYS A 50 -17.00 -12.39 8.22
C LYS A 50 -15.55 -12.85 8.13
N LEU A 51 -15.05 -13.14 6.92
CA LEU A 51 -13.67 -13.55 6.67
C LEU A 51 -12.70 -12.43 7.09
N HIS A 52 -12.94 -11.20 6.63
CA HIS A 52 -12.10 -10.05 6.88
C HIS A 52 -11.89 -9.80 8.38
N PHE A 53 -12.96 -9.78 9.16
CA PHE A 53 -12.91 -9.52 10.60
C PHE A 53 -12.50 -10.73 11.46
N SER A 54 -12.25 -11.88 10.84
CA SER A 54 -11.79 -13.11 11.52
C SER A 54 -10.33 -13.47 11.20
N THR A 55 -9.64 -12.65 10.40
CA THR A 55 -8.26 -12.92 9.97
C THR A 55 -7.30 -11.80 10.37
N TYR A 56 -6.01 -12.00 10.09
CA TYR A 56 -5.02 -10.95 10.19
C TYR A 56 -5.17 -9.99 9.00
N VAL A 57 -5.34 -8.70 9.28
CA VAL A 57 -5.29 -7.61 8.31
C VAL A 57 -4.13 -6.73 8.71
N ILE A 58 -3.03 -6.84 7.99
CA ILE A 58 -1.76 -6.18 8.31
C ILE A 58 -1.40 -5.25 7.16
N ASP A 59 -1.23 -3.97 7.47
CA ASP A 59 -0.65 -3.00 6.57
C ASP A 59 0.83 -2.83 6.89
N THR A 60 1.68 -2.92 5.88
CA THR A 60 3.13 -2.92 6.08
C THR A 60 3.78 -1.55 5.95
N HIS A 61 3.01 -0.51 5.61
CA HIS A 61 3.56 0.83 5.52
C HIS A 61 2.49 1.93 5.64
N ASP A 62 2.69 2.84 6.60
CA ASP A 62 1.92 4.08 6.71
C ASP A 62 2.77 5.19 7.34
N ASP A 63 2.50 6.44 6.95
CA ASP A 63 3.22 7.63 7.38
C ASP A 63 2.52 8.43 8.49
N THR A 64 1.59 7.81 9.19
CA THR A 64 0.88 8.44 10.31
C THR A 64 1.84 8.98 11.38
N THR A 65 3.07 8.46 11.43
CA THR A 65 4.13 8.98 12.31
C THR A 65 4.39 10.48 12.06
N GLN A 66 4.25 10.96 10.82
CA GLN A 66 4.41 12.37 10.48
C GLN A 66 3.32 13.23 11.14
N ARG A 67 2.13 12.67 11.34
CA ARG A 67 1.02 13.34 12.06
C ARG A 67 1.29 13.41 13.56
N PHE A 68 2.04 12.48 14.14
CA PHE A 68 2.46 12.54 15.54
C PHE A 68 3.46 13.68 15.79
N LEU A 69 4.26 14.06 14.78
CA LEU A 69 5.20 15.18 14.84
C LEU A 69 4.49 16.53 14.76
N SER A 70 3.30 16.57 14.16
CA SER A 70 2.53 17.79 13.98
C SER A 70 2.14 18.39 15.33
N LYS A 71 2.10 19.73 15.39
CA LYS A 71 1.56 20.48 16.53
C LYS A 71 0.03 20.51 16.53
N SER A 72 -0.59 19.82 15.60
CA SER A 72 -2.06 19.73 15.50
C SER A 72 -2.67 18.97 16.67
N ALA A 73 -4.00 19.02 16.75
CA ALA A 73 -4.78 18.27 17.72
C ALA A 73 -4.96 16.78 17.36
N PHE A 74 -4.07 16.20 16.53
CA PHE A 74 -4.16 14.80 16.15
C PHE A 74 -4.11 13.87 17.37
N ASP A 75 -5.06 12.98 17.46
CA ASP A 75 -5.23 12.02 18.55
C ASP A 75 -5.52 10.64 17.95
N LEU A 76 -4.55 9.73 18.02
CA LEU A 76 -4.67 8.37 17.47
C LEU A 76 -5.89 7.63 18.04
N GLY A 77 -6.33 7.94 19.25
CA GLY A 77 -7.47 7.32 19.92
C GLY A 77 -8.84 7.85 19.49
N LYS A 78 -8.90 8.90 18.70
CA LYS A 78 -10.13 9.54 18.23
C LYS A 78 -10.26 9.49 16.73
N ARG A 79 -11.49 9.53 16.22
CA ARG A 79 -11.71 9.75 14.79
C ARG A 79 -11.37 11.20 14.46
N ASN A 80 -10.27 11.39 13.74
CA ASN A 80 -9.82 12.72 13.32
C ASN A 80 -10.66 13.22 12.12
N ALA A 81 -10.69 14.53 11.89
CA ALA A 81 -11.43 15.12 10.78
C ALA A 81 -10.81 14.75 9.41
N ASP A 82 -9.51 14.50 9.39
CA ASP A 82 -8.70 14.18 8.23
C ASP A 82 -7.72 13.03 8.54
N GLY A 83 -6.94 12.62 7.53
CA GLY A 83 -6.01 11.50 7.63
C GLY A 83 -6.66 10.14 7.44
N SER A 84 -5.81 9.15 7.23
CA SER A 84 -6.20 7.80 6.84
C SER A 84 -6.22 6.82 8.01
N ILE A 85 -5.45 7.08 9.06
CA ILE A 85 -5.24 6.18 10.20
C ILE A 85 -5.61 6.83 11.53
N ASP A 86 -6.46 6.17 12.27
CA ASP A 86 -6.70 6.30 13.70
C ASP A 86 -7.34 5.01 14.23
N ILE A 87 -7.36 4.80 15.54
CA ILE A 87 -7.89 3.57 16.15
C ILE A 87 -9.34 3.31 15.71
N PRO A 88 -10.27 4.29 15.69
CA PRO A 88 -11.61 4.06 15.16
C PRO A 88 -11.64 3.57 13.70
N ARG A 89 -10.85 4.20 12.80
CA ARG A 89 -10.78 3.77 11.38
C ARG A 89 -10.17 2.39 11.22
N MET A 90 -9.09 2.09 11.95
CA MET A 90 -8.48 0.76 11.96
C MET A 90 -9.48 -0.32 12.43
N ARG A 91 -10.26 -0.03 13.48
CA ARG A 91 -11.30 -0.93 13.98
C ARG A 91 -12.42 -1.17 12.96
N GLU A 92 -12.91 -0.10 12.34
CA GLU A 92 -13.93 -0.18 11.28
C GLU A 92 -13.43 -0.96 10.06
N GLY A 93 -12.15 -0.81 9.72
CA GLY A 93 -11.50 -1.52 8.62
C GLY A 93 -10.98 -2.91 8.97
N GLY A 94 -11.16 -3.39 10.22
CA GLY A 94 -10.68 -4.70 10.64
C GLY A 94 -9.15 -4.82 10.68
N MET A 95 -8.41 -3.72 10.53
CA MET A 95 -6.95 -3.70 10.60
C MET A 95 -6.50 -4.04 12.02
N ASN A 96 -5.65 -5.05 12.13
CA ASN A 96 -5.16 -5.54 13.40
C ASN A 96 -3.63 -5.66 13.49
N GLY A 97 -2.94 -5.22 12.44
CA GLY A 97 -1.51 -5.02 12.39
C GLY A 97 -1.15 -3.83 11.49
N ILE A 98 -0.21 -2.99 11.93
CA ILE A 98 0.22 -1.79 11.21
C ILE A 98 1.69 -1.54 11.43
N PHE A 99 2.43 -1.22 10.36
CA PHE A 99 3.81 -0.77 10.45
C PHE A 99 3.87 0.75 10.29
N PHE A 100 4.10 1.44 11.39
CA PHE A 100 4.38 2.86 11.40
C PHE A 100 5.74 3.14 10.78
N SER A 101 5.78 3.94 9.72
CA SER A 101 6.99 4.38 9.06
C SER A 101 7.74 5.38 9.95
N ILE A 102 9.02 5.13 10.13
CA ILE A 102 9.99 6.09 10.66
C ILE A 102 10.66 6.70 9.45
N TRP A 103 10.18 7.86 9.04
CA TRP A 103 10.64 8.54 7.85
C TRP A 103 11.17 9.93 8.16
N ILE A 104 12.30 10.28 7.57
CA ILE A 104 12.87 11.62 7.56
C ILE A 104 13.31 12.00 6.14
N ASP A 105 13.46 13.29 5.89
CA ASP A 105 13.95 13.78 4.60
C ASP A 105 15.31 13.13 4.25
N GLY A 106 15.39 12.48 3.08
CA GLY A 106 16.59 11.79 2.61
C GLY A 106 17.81 12.70 2.40
N LYS A 107 17.64 14.03 2.49
CA LYS A 107 18.73 15.03 2.49
C LYS A 107 19.32 15.25 3.88
N THR A 108 18.66 14.78 4.93
CA THR A 108 19.16 14.80 6.30
C THR A 108 20.11 13.61 6.48
N MET A 109 21.38 13.87 6.75
CA MET A 109 22.42 12.84 6.77
C MET A 109 23.17 12.82 8.11
N GLY A 110 23.93 11.74 8.34
CA GLY A 110 24.83 11.60 9.48
C GLY A 110 24.12 11.59 10.84
N PRO A 111 24.74 12.16 11.91
CA PRO A 111 24.19 12.10 13.27
C PRO A 111 22.79 12.71 13.42
N GLU A 112 22.45 13.72 12.60
CA GLU A 112 21.15 14.34 12.65
C GLU A 112 20.04 13.38 12.15
N ALA A 113 20.34 12.58 11.11
CA ALA A 113 19.41 11.55 10.64
C ALA A 113 19.14 10.51 11.73
N ILE A 114 20.19 10.05 12.43
CA ILE A 114 20.07 9.12 13.56
C ILE A 114 19.19 9.72 14.67
N ARG A 115 19.45 10.98 15.05
CA ARG A 115 18.71 11.66 16.12
C ARG A 115 17.22 11.76 15.80
N GLN A 116 16.87 12.20 14.59
CA GLN A 116 15.47 12.34 14.18
C GLN A 116 14.77 10.97 14.10
N ALA A 117 15.45 9.93 13.62
CA ALA A 117 14.90 8.58 13.61
C ALA A 117 14.60 8.08 15.05
N LEU A 118 15.52 8.30 15.98
CA LEU A 118 15.31 7.95 17.39
C LEU A 118 14.16 8.72 18.03
N ASP A 119 14.03 10.02 17.72
CA ASP A 119 12.90 10.85 18.18
C ASP A 119 11.56 10.30 17.68
N GLN A 120 11.47 9.89 16.40
CA GLN A 120 10.25 9.31 15.85
C GLN A 120 9.94 7.92 16.43
N ILE A 121 10.94 7.06 16.62
CA ILE A 121 10.78 5.76 17.28
C ILE A 121 10.21 5.95 18.71
N ASP A 122 10.73 6.90 19.48
CA ASP A 122 10.21 7.19 20.82
C ASP A 122 8.78 7.75 20.75
N LEU A 123 8.50 8.58 19.78
CA LEU A 123 7.18 9.16 19.56
C LEU A 123 6.12 8.08 19.25
N VAL A 124 6.41 7.12 18.38
CA VAL A 124 5.52 5.97 18.13
C VAL A 124 5.30 5.18 19.41
N ARG A 125 6.38 4.83 20.14
CA ARG A 125 6.30 4.06 21.40
C ARG A 125 5.46 4.77 22.46
N THR A 126 5.68 6.06 22.66
CA THR A 126 4.96 6.87 23.66
C THR A 126 3.50 7.11 23.24
N THR A 127 3.22 7.26 21.94
CA THR A 127 1.86 7.41 21.42
C THR A 127 1.06 6.12 21.59
N VAL A 128 1.62 4.97 21.21
CA VAL A 128 0.98 3.65 21.41
C VAL A 128 0.71 3.37 22.89
N ALA A 129 1.63 3.76 23.78
CA ALA A 129 1.48 3.54 25.22
C ALA A 129 0.30 4.32 25.84
N LYS A 130 -0.24 5.34 25.17
CA LYS A 130 -1.44 6.09 25.64
C LYS A 130 -2.72 5.27 25.53
N TYR A 131 -2.76 4.24 24.64
CA TYR A 131 -3.98 3.47 24.33
C TYR A 131 -3.82 1.96 24.56
N PRO A 132 -3.39 1.51 25.76
CA PRO A 132 -3.01 0.12 26.01
C PRO A 132 -4.16 -0.89 25.93
N LYS A 133 -5.40 -0.41 25.87
CA LYS A 133 -6.60 -1.25 25.66
C LYS A 133 -6.82 -1.59 24.19
N ASP A 134 -6.34 -0.74 23.27
CA ASP A 134 -6.65 -0.80 21.85
C ASP A 134 -5.47 -1.23 20.99
N ILE A 135 -4.25 -0.78 21.32
CA ILE A 135 -3.05 -0.98 20.51
C ILE A 135 -1.87 -1.33 21.42
N VAL A 136 -0.95 -2.15 20.92
CA VAL A 136 0.24 -2.59 21.65
C VAL A 136 1.43 -2.73 20.71
N LEU A 137 2.63 -2.35 21.16
CA LEU A 137 3.85 -2.59 20.39
C LEU A 137 4.09 -4.09 20.21
N ALA A 138 4.38 -4.50 18.98
CA ALA A 138 4.75 -5.84 18.59
C ALA A 138 6.19 -5.86 18.04
N ARG A 139 6.94 -6.90 18.32
CA ARG A 139 8.32 -7.10 17.86
C ARG A 139 8.51 -8.41 17.12
N THR A 140 7.55 -9.32 17.28
CA THR A 140 7.59 -10.67 16.71
C THR A 140 6.25 -11.00 16.06
N ALA A 141 6.25 -11.97 15.16
CA ALA A 141 5.00 -12.49 14.59
C ALA A 141 4.08 -13.03 15.70
N GLU A 142 4.64 -13.63 16.76
CA GLU A 142 3.88 -14.11 17.91
C GLU A 142 3.24 -12.96 18.71
N ASP A 143 3.93 -11.79 18.82
CA ASP A 143 3.33 -10.60 19.42
C ASP A 143 2.11 -10.13 18.66
N VAL A 144 2.15 -10.17 17.31
CA VAL A 144 1.00 -9.84 16.46
C VAL A 144 -0.16 -10.80 16.70
N ARG A 145 0.11 -12.12 16.74
CA ARG A 145 -0.92 -13.12 17.05
C ARG A 145 -1.53 -12.91 18.42
N ARG A 146 -0.71 -12.62 19.41
CA ARG A 146 -1.16 -12.35 20.78
C ARG A 146 -1.99 -11.08 20.87
N ALA A 147 -1.61 -10.01 20.17
CA ALA A 147 -2.40 -8.79 20.09
C ALA A 147 -3.77 -9.06 19.47
N HIS A 148 -3.81 -9.77 18.34
CA HIS A 148 -5.05 -10.16 17.68
C HIS A 148 -5.96 -11.00 18.59
N ALA A 149 -5.42 -12.02 19.28
CA ALA A 149 -6.16 -12.84 20.22
C ALA A 149 -6.75 -12.04 21.39
N GLN A 150 -6.14 -10.89 21.73
CA GLN A 150 -6.62 -9.96 22.74
C GLN A 150 -7.52 -8.85 22.16
N ASN A 151 -7.89 -8.95 20.89
CA ASN A 151 -8.64 -7.90 20.16
C ASN A 151 -7.94 -6.52 20.22
N LYS A 152 -6.61 -6.52 20.11
CA LYS A 152 -5.77 -5.32 20.04
C LYS A 152 -5.12 -5.22 18.67
N ILE A 153 -4.77 -4.00 18.30
CA ILE A 153 -3.98 -3.71 17.12
C ILE A 153 -2.50 -3.90 17.46
N ALA A 154 -1.76 -4.60 16.64
CA ALA A 154 -0.31 -4.74 16.76
C ALA A 154 0.37 -3.55 16.04
N ALA A 155 1.07 -2.71 16.80
CA ALA A 155 1.90 -1.64 16.25
C ALA A 155 3.32 -2.15 16.05
N LEU A 156 3.80 -2.08 14.82
CA LEU A 156 5.18 -2.38 14.43
C LEU A 156 5.84 -1.09 13.90
N MET A 157 7.14 -1.11 13.69
CA MET A 157 7.88 0.03 13.15
C MET A 157 8.78 -0.42 12.01
N GLY A 158 8.79 0.36 10.93
CA GLY A 158 9.71 0.24 9.83
C GLY A 158 10.52 1.53 9.66
N VAL A 159 11.81 1.44 9.40
CA VAL A 159 12.65 2.59 9.06
C VAL A 159 12.65 2.75 7.55
N GLU A 160 12.14 3.87 7.06
CA GLU A 160 12.05 4.13 5.63
C GLU A 160 13.20 5.01 5.15
N GLY A 161 14.30 4.34 4.87
CA GLY A 161 15.51 4.95 4.31
C GLY A 161 16.77 4.67 5.12
N GLY A 162 17.69 3.93 4.51
CA GLY A 162 18.93 3.50 5.13
C GLY A 162 19.92 4.63 5.49
N HIS A 163 19.70 5.87 5.00
CA HIS A 163 20.46 7.04 5.42
C HIS A 163 20.36 7.31 6.93
N MET A 164 19.27 6.83 7.56
CA MET A 164 19.04 6.98 9.01
C MET A 164 20.00 6.19 9.89
N ILE A 165 20.81 5.27 9.34
CA ILE A 165 21.90 4.67 10.11
C ILE A 165 23.16 5.53 10.20
N GLY A 166 23.21 6.68 9.47
CA GLY A 166 24.37 7.60 9.50
C GLY A 166 25.68 6.95 9.09
N ASN A 167 25.63 5.89 8.25
CA ASN A 167 26.77 5.04 7.85
C ASN A 167 27.46 4.31 9.03
N ASP A 168 26.74 4.13 10.12
CA ASP A 168 27.20 3.34 11.27
C ASP A 168 26.35 2.07 11.40
N ILE A 169 26.95 0.92 11.11
CA ILE A 169 26.28 -0.38 11.15
C ILE A 169 25.73 -0.73 12.55
N HIS A 170 26.32 -0.15 13.62
CA HIS A 170 25.85 -0.38 14.99
C HIS A 170 24.46 0.19 15.24
N ILE A 171 24.05 1.19 14.46
CA ILE A 171 22.70 1.76 14.56
C ILE A 171 21.63 0.76 14.14
N VAL A 172 21.93 -0.17 13.24
CA VAL A 172 21.02 -1.28 12.90
C VAL A 172 20.66 -2.10 14.16
N ASN A 173 21.64 -2.35 15.04
CA ASN A 173 21.42 -3.06 16.30
C ASN A 173 20.52 -2.24 17.24
N VAL A 174 20.79 -0.93 17.35
CA VAL A 174 19.98 -0.01 18.17
C VAL A 174 18.54 0.02 17.69
N PHE A 175 18.31 0.11 16.38
CA PHE A 175 16.96 0.08 15.79
C PHE A 175 16.24 -1.23 16.11
N ALA A 176 16.92 -2.39 15.99
CA ALA A 176 16.35 -3.69 16.35
C ALA A 176 15.93 -3.76 17.83
N ASP A 177 16.78 -3.28 18.73
CA ASP A 177 16.53 -3.25 20.17
C ASP A 177 15.38 -2.33 20.54
N LEU A 178 15.21 -1.23 19.81
CA LEU A 178 14.09 -0.30 19.98
C LEU A 178 12.78 -0.81 19.38
N GLY A 179 12.81 -1.84 18.53
CA GLY A 179 11.62 -2.51 18.03
C GLY A 179 11.35 -2.32 16.54
N VAL A 180 12.29 -1.76 15.77
CA VAL A 180 12.21 -1.72 14.30
C VAL A 180 12.24 -3.14 13.74
N ARG A 181 11.39 -3.43 12.75
CA ARG A 181 11.27 -4.79 12.17
C ARG A 181 11.49 -4.84 10.67
N TYR A 182 11.52 -3.72 9.98
CA TYR A 182 12.12 -3.63 8.66
C TYR A 182 12.94 -2.34 8.49
N MET A 183 13.81 -2.31 7.50
CA MET A 183 14.46 -1.08 7.05
C MET A 183 14.57 -1.10 5.52
N THR A 184 14.10 -0.02 4.91
CA THR A 184 14.25 0.26 3.47
C THR A 184 15.68 0.74 3.20
N LEU A 185 16.35 0.18 2.20
CA LEU A 185 17.79 0.41 2.00
C LEU A 185 18.10 1.82 1.48
N SER A 186 17.18 2.43 0.74
CA SER A 186 17.22 3.83 0.29
C SER A 186 15.80 4.36 0.20
N HIS A 187 15.61 5.69 0.12
CA HIS A 187 14.33 6.34 -0.16
C HIS A 187 14.38 7.03 -1.53
N PHE A 188 13.94 8.28 -1.68
CA PHE A 188 13.98 9.00 -2.96
C PHE A 188 15.39 9.37 -3.43
N TYR A 189 16.37 9.35 -2.53
CA TYR A 189 17.78 9.68 -2.82
C TYR A 189 18.67 8.47 -2.52
N ASN A 190 19.78 8.38 -3.24
CA ASN A 190 20.82 7.41 -2.92
C ASN A 190 21.32 7.63 -1.49
N THR A 191 21.66 6.54 -0.81
CA THR A 191 22.53 6.61 0.38
C THR A 191 23.99 6.55 -0.09
N GLU A 192 24.95 6.61 0.84
CA GLU A 192 26.36 6.41 0.50
C GLU A 192 26.69 4.95 0.12
N TRP A 193 25.72 4.04 0.20
CA TRP A 193 25.93 2.61 0.03
C TRP A 193 24.80 1.86 -0.73
N SER A 194 23.75 2.53 -1.14
CA SER A 194 22.60 1.96 -1.85
C SER A 194 22.02 2.95 -2.86
N ASP A 195 21.80 2.51 -4.09
CA ASP A 195 21.14 3.30 -5.11
C ASP A 195 19.62 3.24 -4.99
N SER A 196 18.96 4.40 -5.10
CA SER A 196 17.52 4.59 -5.17
C SER A 196 17.00 4.44 -6.60
N SER A 197 15.72 4.05 -6.75
CA SER A 197 15.04 3.99 -8.05
C SER A 197 14.77 5.37 -8.67
N THR A 198 14.74 6.42 -7.86
CA THR A 198 14.39 7.79 -8.25
C THR A 198 15.56 8.74 -8.36
N ASP A 199 16.77 8.26 -8.05
CA ASP A 199 18.00 9.04 -8.15
C ASP A 199 18.92 8.49 -9.25
N LYS A 200 19.95 9.25 -9.59
CA LYS A 200 20.93 8.80 -10.59
C LYS A 200 21.81 7.71 -9.98
N PRO A 201 22.03 6.58 -10.65
CA PRO A 201 22.92 5.54 -10.14
C PRO A 201 24.30 6.08 -9.77
N ALA A 202 24.74 5.82 -8.53
CA ALA A 202 26.03 6.25 -8.00
C ALA A 202 26.98 5.09 -7.69
N HIS A 203 26.41 3.94 -7.30
CA HIS A 203 27.16 2.78 -6.82
C HIS A 203 26.97 1.55 -7.70
N ASN A 204 26.09 1.61 -8.70
CA ASN A 204 25.64 0.43 -9.47
C ASN A 204 25.11 -0.67 -8.55
N GLY A 205 24.20 -0.31 -7.65
CA GLY A 205 23.55 -1.18 -6.68
C GLY A 205 24.03 -0.96 -5.24
N LEU A 206 24.33 -2.03 -4.51
CA LEU A 206 24.89 -1.98 -3.16
C LEU A 206 26.40 -1.93 -3.20
N THR A 207 27.00 -1.04 -2.38
CA THR A 207 28.43 -1.10 -2.05
C THR A 207 28.72 -2.30 -1.16
N ASP A 208 30.00 -2.61 -0.89
CA ASP A 208 30.37 -3.66 0.06
C ASP A 208 29.83 -3.38 1.48
N PHE A 209 29.84 -2.10 1.92
CA PHE A 209 29.20 -1.70 3.16
C PHE A 209 27.68 -1.93 3.13
N GLY A 210 27.01 -1.60 2.04
CA GLY A 210 25.57 -1.89 1.87
C GLY A 210 25.25 -3.38 1.99
N LYS A 211 26.12 -4.25 1.45
CA LYS A 211 25.99 -5.71 1.62
C LYS A 211 26.21 -6.15 3.08
N GLU A 212 27.11 -5.48 3.81
CA GLU A 212 27.27 -5.72 5.26
C GLU A 212 26.04 -5.29 6.05
N VAL A 213 25.44 -4.15 5.72
CA VAL A 213 24.18 -3.69 6.32
C VAL A 213 23.06 -4.72 6.13
N VAL A 214 22.89 -5.28 4.93
CA VAL A 214 21.92 -6.35 4.67
C VAL A 214 22.19 -7.60 5.52
N ARG A 215 23.44 -8.00 5.68
CA ARG A 215 23.81 -9.14 6.55
C ARG A 215 23.50 -8.84 8.03
N GLU A 216 23.78 -7.61 8.47
CA GLU A 216 23.50 -7.21 9.85
C GLU A 216 22.01 -7.13 10.13
N MET A 217 21.19 -6.62 9.17
CA MET A 217 19.74 -6.68 9.26
C MET A 217 19.24 -8.10 9.46
N ASN A 218 19.74 -9.06 8.68
CA ASN A 218 19.39 -10.47 8.84
C ASN A 218 19.80 -11.00 10.23
N ARG A 219 21.00 -10.63 10.72
CA ARG A 219 21.47 -11.03 12.06
C ARG A 219 20.58 -10.46 13.16
N GLN A 220 20.04 -9.26 12.98
CA GLN A 220 19.16 -8.61 13.96
C GLN A 220 17.68 -9.00 13.83
N GLY A 221 17.29 -9.71 12.77
CA GLY A 221 15.89 -10.05 12.50
C GLY A 221 15.08 -8.86 11.99
N ILE A 222 15.77 -7.89 11.38
CA ILE A 222 15.16 -6.79 10.62
C ILE A 222 14.96 -7.27 9.19
N ILE A 223 13.75 -7.21 8.68
CA ILE A 223 13.41 -7.56 7.30
C ILE A 223 14.08 -6.56 6.37
N VAL A 224 14.73 -7.05 5.33
CA VAL A 224 15.29 -6.22 4.26
C VAL A 224 14.13 -5.74 3.39
N ASP A 225 13.85 -4.46 3.43
CA ASP A 225 12.84 -3.84 2.60
C ASP A 225 13.46 -3.28 1.33
N ILE A 226 12.90 -3.72 0.19
CA ILE A 226 13.40 -3.37 -1.15
C ILE A 226 12.48 -2.36 -1.88
N SER A 227 11.51 -1.76 -1.19
CA SER A 227 10.80 -0.60 -1.73
C SER A 227 11.80 0.54 -1.98
N HIS A 228 11.53 1.42 -2.92
CA HIS A 228 12.37 2.57 -3.31
C HIS A 228 13.72 2.28 -3.96
N VAL A 229 14.27 1.08 -3.85
CA VAL A 229 15.62 0.79 -4.34
C VAL A 229 15.68 0.68 -5.87
N SER A 230 16.86 0.96 -6.45
CA SER A 230 17.08 0.70 -7.88
C SER A 230 16.96 -0.79 -8.19
N ASP A 231 16.66 -1.13 -9.45
CA ASP A 231 16.59 -2.53 -9.90
C ASP A 231 17.89 -3.30 -9.57
N LYS A 232 19.05 -2.64 -9.69
CA LYS A 232 20.32 -3.28 -9.35
C LYS A 232 20.49 -3.50 -7.85
N THR A 233 20.13 -2.52 -7.03
CA THR A 233 20.12 -2.68 -5.57
C THR A 233 19.19 -3.80 -5.13
N PHE A 234 18.01 -3.92 -5.77
CA PHE A 234 17.10 -5.03 -5.53
C PHE A 234 17.77 -6.38 -5.72
N TYR A 235 18.43 -6.62 -6.86
CA TYR A 235 19.07 -7.91 -7.12
C TYR A 235 20.25 -8.17 -6.18
N ASP A 236 21.05 -7.15 -5.86
CA ASP A 236 22.14 -7.27 -4.89
C ASP A 236 21.62 -7.64 -3.49
N ALA A 237 20.52 -7.00 -3.05
CA ALA A 237 19.89 -7.31 -1.77
C ALA A 237 19.36 -8.75 -1.72
N LEU A 238 18.72 -9.23 -2.82
CA LEU A 238 18.26 -10.60 -2.93
C LEU A 238 19.42 -11.63 -2.87
N GLU A 239 20.54 -11.31 -3.51
CA GLU A 239 21.73 -12.17 -3.50
C GLU A 239 22.30 -12.31 -2.08
N VAL A 240 22.41 -11.21 -1.36
CA VAL A 240 23.07 -11.14 -0.04
C VAL A 240 22.16 -11.60 1.09
N SER A 241 20.87 -11.30 1.04
CA SER A 241 19.94 -11.60 2.13
C SER A 241 19.75 -13.10 2.33
N LYS A 242 19.88 -13.56 3.58
CA LYS A 242 19.58 -14.94 3.99
C LYS A 242 18.09 -15.14 4.30
N ALA A 243 17.46 -14.12 4.87
CA ALA A 243 16.01 -14.10 5.10
C ALA A 243 15.26 -13.63 3.85
N PRO A 244 14.00 -14.03 3.66
CA PRO A 244 13.16 -13.46 2.62
C PRO A 244 13.01 -11.95 2.80
N PRO A 245 13.36 -11.11 1.79
CA PRO A 245 13.01 -9.69 1.82
C PRO A 245 11.53 -9.49 1.53
N PHE A 246 11.05 -8.25 1.70
CA PHE A 246 9.78 -7.85 1.12
C PHE A 246 9.88 -6.44 0.49
N ALA A 247 8.91 -6.09 -0.36
CA ALA A 247 8.67 -4.72 -0.72
C ALA A 247 7.53 -4.21 0.17
N SER A 248 7.82 -3.34 1.12
CA SER A 248 6.83 -2.87 2.11
C SER A 248 5.65 -2.14 1.46
N HIS A 249 5.88 -1.45 0.33
CA HIS A 249 4.90 -0.68 -0.43
C HIS A 249 5.38 -0.45 -1.87
N SER A 250 5.11 -1.40 -2.76
CA SER A 250 5.41 -1.30 -4.20
C SER A 250 4.29 -1.91 -5.02
N SER A 251 4.22 -1.56 -6.32
CA SER A 251 3.19 -2.06 -7.21
C SER A 251 3.76 -2.73 -8.45
N CYS A 252 2.96 -3.00 -9.48
CA CYS A 252 3.35 -3.78 -10.65
C CYS A 252 3.67 -2.88 -11.84
N ARG A 253 4.93 -2.84 -12.27
CA ARG A 253 5.41 -2.02 -13.41
C ARG A 253 4.73 -2.38 -14.72
N ALA A 254 4.23 -3.61 -14.85
CA ALA A 254 3.47 -4.03 -16.02
C ALA A 254 2.10 -3.33 -16.17
N ILE A 255 1.53 -2.78 -15.07
CA ILE A 255 0.26 -2.03 -15.09
C ILE A 255 0.52 -0.53 -15.12
N CYS A 256 1.46 -0.04 -14.32
CA CYS A 256 1.91 1.35 -14.30
C CYS A 256 3.44 1.36 -14.39
N ASP A 257 3.97 1.86 -15.51
CA ASP A 257 5.41 1.93 -15.76
C ASP A 257 6.05 3.04 -14.93
N HIS A 258 6.12 2.82 -13.61
CA HIS A 258 6.75 3.70 -12.65
C HIS A 258 8.01 3.07 -12.07
N VAL A 259 9.08 3.87 -11.83
CA VAL A 259 10.35 3.37 -11.28
C VAL A 259 10.25 2.83 -9.85
N ARG A 260 9.19 3.23 -9.11
CA ARG A 260 8.88 2.72 -7.77
C ARG A 260 8.23 1.33 -7.81
N ASP A 261 7.76 0.89 -8.99
CA ASP A 261 7.08 -0.38 -9.17
C ASP A 261 8.05 -1.48 -9.62
N MET A 262 7.71 -2.69 -9.27
CA MET A 262 8.50 -3.87 -9.59
C MET A 262 8.13 -4.44 -10.96
N SER A 263 9.14 -4.77 -11.77
CA SER A 263 8.92 -5.54 -12.99
C SER A 263 8.46 -6.97 -12.67
N ASP A 264 7.81 -7.64 -13.61
CA ASP A 264 7.39 -9.03 -13.46
C ASP A 264 8.56 -9.97 -13.10
N ASP A 265 9.76 -9.71 -13.63
CA ASP A 265 10.94 -10.51 -13.32
C ASP A 265 11.45 -10.25 -11.89
N MET A 266 11.36 -9.00 -11.39
CA MET A 266 11.65 -8.68 -10.01
C MET A 266 10.65 -9.36 -9.06
N ILE A 267 9.35 -9.33 -9.37
CA ILE A 267 8.30 -9.99 -8.57
C ILE A 267 8.55 -11.51 -8.51
N LYS A 268 8.89 -12.14 -9.64
CA LYS A 268 9.26 -13.57 -9.68
C LYS A 268 10.52 -13.88 -8.86
N ALA A 269 11.54 -13.03 -8.95
CA ALA A 269 12.77 -13.20 -8.19
C ALA A 269 12.54 -13.06 -6.67
N LEU A 270 11.73 -12.07 -6.26
CA LEU A 270 11.32 -11.89 -4.87
C LEU A 270 10.56 -13.11 -4.35
N ALA A 271 9.58 -13.60 -5.10
CA ALA A 271 8.81 -14.78 -4.76
C ALA A 271 9.69 -16.05 -4.67
N ALA A 272 10.63 -16.26 -5.59
CA ALA A 272 11.57 -17.36 -5.54
C ALA A 272 12.45 -17.34 -4.28
N LYS A 273 12.70 -16.17 -3.69
CA LYS A 273 13.38 -15.99 -2.41
C LYS A 273 12.46 -16.18 -1.20
N GLY A 274 11.16 -16.43 -1.41
CA GLY A 274 10.15 -16.53 -0.36
C GLY A 274 9.61 -15.19 0.11
N GLY A 275 9.95 -14.10 -0.57
CA GLY A 275 9.53 -12.73 -0.23
C GLY A 275 8.09 -12.42 -0.62
N VAL A 276 7.67 -11.18 -0.36
CA VAL A 276 6.30 -10.68 -0.58
C VAL A 276 6.35 -9.27 -1.17
N ILE A 277 5.58 -9.04 -2.23
CA ILE A 277 5.25 -7.69 -2.68
C ILE A 277 3.99 -7.23 -1.94
N GLN A 278 4.10 -6.10 -1.22
CA GLN A 278 2.98 -5.45 -0.56
C GLN A 278 2.50 -4.32 -1.46
N ILE A 279 1.25 -4.39 -1.92
CA ILE A 279 0.73 -3.47 -2.95
C ILE A 279 0.50 -2.09 -2.37
N ASN A 280 1.15 -1.08 -2.97
CA ASN A 280 1.01 0.34 -2.66
C ASN A 280 -0.30 0.89 -3.27
N TYR A 281 -0.88 1.93 -2.65
CA TYR A 281 -2.13 2.54 -3.11
C TYR A 281 -1.95 3.93 -3.74
N GLU A 282 -0.73 4.47 -3.79
CA GLU A 282 -0.46 5.78 -4.43
C GLU A 282 -0.91 5.78 -5.90
N LYS A 283 -1.78 6.74 -6.26
CA LYS A 283 -2.40 6.82 -7.58
C LYS A 283 -1.40 6.83 -8.72
N SER A 284 -0.26 7.49 -8.56
CA SER A 284 0.78 7.56 -9.59
C SER A 284 1.57 6.27 -9.75
N PHE A 285 1.42 5.30 -8.82
CA PHE A 285 2.03 3.97 -8.91
C PHE A 285 1.03 2.91 -9.39
N ILE A 286 -0.27 3.19 -9.34
CA ILE A 286 -1.30 2.20 -9.70
C ILE A 286 -2.06 2.53 -10.99
N ASP A 287 -1.93 3.76 -11.51
CA ASP A 287 -2.61 4.14 -12.77
C ASP A 287 -1.68 4.92 -13.70
N GLN A 288 -1.45 4.36 -14.89
CA GLN A 288 -0.55 4.96 -15.89
C GLN A 288 -1.04 6.33 -16.37
N GLY A 289 -2.35 6.49 -16.56
CA GLY A 289 -2.93 7.74 -17.02
C GLY A 289 -2.77 8.86 -16.00
N TYR A 290 -2.97 8.54 -14.72
CA TYR A 290 -2.75 9.47 -13.63
C TYR A 290 -1.27 9.83 -13.49
N LYS A 291 -0.35 8.85 -13.49
CA LYS A 291 1.09 9.06 -13.44
C LYS A 291 1.56 10.05 -14.51
N ASP A 292 1.18 9.83 -15.77
CA ASP A 292 1.60 10.66 -16.89
C ASP A 292 1.03 12.07 -16.81
N ALA A 293 -0.23 12.21 -16.40
CA ALA A 293 -0.88 13.49 -16.17
C ALA A 293 -0.26 14.24 -14.99
N TYR A 294 0.01 13.55 -13.88
CA TYR A 294 0.64 14.11 -12.69
C TYR A 294 2.07 14.62 -12.97
N ALA A 295 2.88 13.79 -13.63
CA ALA A 295 4.23 14.19 -14.03
C ALA A 295 4.24 15.43 -14.94
N LYS A 296 3.26 15.52 -15.86
CA LYS A 296 3.10 16.69 -16.72
C LYS A 296 2.69 17.94 -15.94
N ALA A 297 1.86 17.80 -14.91
CA ALA A 297 1.33 18.91 -14.12
C ALA A 297 2.33 19.44 -13.08
N THR A 298 3.16 18.56 -12.48
CA THR A 298 3.99 18.84 -11.29
C THR A 298 5.48 18.65 -11.52
N GLY A 299 5.91 18.11 -12.66
CA GLY A 299 7.30 17.69 -12.88
C GLY A 299 7.64 16.32 -12.28
N GLY A 300 6.66 15.64 -11.69
CA GLY A 300 6.80 14.32 -11.06
C GLY A 300 6.80 14.37 -9.53
N VAL A 301 6.69 13.19 -8.92
CA VAL A 301 6.50 13.06 -7.46
C VAL A 301 7.63 13.72 -6.68
N VAL A 302 8.90 13.41 -7.00
CA VAL A 302 10.07 13.95 -6.25
C VAL A 302 10.13 15.48 -6.32
N GLN A 303 9.91 16.05 -7.51
CA GLN A 303 9.93 17.53 -7.66
C GLN A 303 8.79 18.17 -6.86
N HIS A 304 7.58 17.60 -6.92
CA HIS A 304 6.44 18.13 -6.17
C HIS A 304 6.66 18.04 -4.65
N LEU A 305 7.17 16.92 -4.16
CA LEU A 305 7.50 16.76 -2.74
C LEU A 305 8.55 17.77 -2.28
N ASP A 306 9.60 18.04 -3.09
CA ASP A 306 10.60 19.08 -2.81
C ASP A 306 9.99 20.49 -2.75
N GLU A 307 9.01 20.79 -3.59
CA GLU A 307 8.29 22.07 -3.56
C GLU A 307 7.42 22.22 -2.32
N LEU A 308 6.69 21.15 -1.95
CA LEU A 308 5.90 21.10 -0.72
C LEU A 308 6.79 21.23 0.52
N LYS A 309 7.93 20.56 0.55
CA LYS A 309 8.90 20.67 1.65
C LYS A 309 9.45 22.09 1.80
N LYS A 310 9.74 22.79 0.71
CA LYS A 310 10.14 24.22 0.75
C LYS A 310 9.05 25.11 1.34
N LYS A 311 7.78 24.77 1.10
CA LYS A 311 6.62 25.53 1.57
C LYS A 311 6.29 25.26 3.03
N CYS A 312 6.29 24.00 3.44
CA CYS A 312 5.79 23.52 4.73
C CYS A 312 6.92 23.28 5.77
N GLY A 313 8.18 23.15 5.34
CA GLY A 313 9.27 22.77 6.24
C GLY A 313 9.05 21.37 6.81
N ASP A 314 9.14 21.24 8.14
CA ASP A 314 8.92 19.97 8.87
C ASP A 314 7.48 19.84 9.42
N ASP A 315 6.56 20.67 8.94
CA ASP A 315 5.16 20.61 9.33
C ASP A 315 4.42 19.59 8.45
N GLY A 316 4.25 18.36 8.95
CA GLY A 316 3.60 17.26 8.25
C GLY A 316 2.12 17.52 7.93
N GLU A 317 1.39 18.27 8.80
CA GLU A 317 0.00 18.63 8.53
C GLU A 317 -0.11 19.61 7.36
N CYS A 318 0.77 20.63 7.34
CA CYS A 318 0.87 21.54 6.19
C CYS A 318 1.14 20.76 4.90
N PHE A 319 2.08 19.82 4.96
CA PHE A 319 2.51 19.03 3.80
C PHE A 319 1.33 18.21 3.23
N GLU A 320 0.64 17.43 4.07
CA GLU A 320 -0.51 16.64 3.67
C GLU A 320 -1.65 17.51 3.12
N LYS A 321 -1.96 18.61 3.80
CA LYS A 321 -3.01 19.54 3.37
C LYS A 321 -2.73 20.21 2.03
N GLU A 322 -1.49 20.62 1.80
CA GLU A 322 -1.10 21.26 0.55
C GLU A 322 -1.01 20.24 -0.59
N MET A 323 -0.56 19.02 -0.33
CA MET A 323 -0.55 17.93 -1.31
C MET A 323 -1.97 17.61 -1.77
N LYS A 324 -2.89 17.39 -0.84
CA LYS A 324 -4.31 17.14 -1.12
C LYS A 324 -4.96 18.29 -1.88
N LYS A 325 -4.74 19.53 -1.44
CA LYS A 325 -5.28 20.73 -2.10
C LYS A 325 -4.77 20.89 -3.54
N ALA A 326 -3.49 20.63 -3.77
CA ALA A 326 -2.91 20.69 -5.12
C ALA A 326 -3.55 19.63 -6.03
N GLU A 327 -3.74 18.42 -5.53
CA GLU A 327 -4.41 17.35 -6.27
C GLU A 327 -5.87 17.68 -6.58
N GLU A 328 -6.65 18.10 -5.58
CA GLU A 328 -8.06 18.50 -5.76
C GLU A 328 -8.22 19.61 -6.81
N GLN A 329 -7.31 20.58 -6.80
CA GLN A 329 -7.29 21.64 -7.81
C GLN A 329 -7.02 21.08 -9.21
N LEU A 330 -6.02 20.21 -9.38
CA LEU A 330 -5.68 19.61 -10.66
C LEU A 330 -6.81 18.71 -11.20
N ILE A 331 -7.51 17.98 -10.33
CA ILE A 331 -8.71 17.22 -10.70
C ILE A 331 -9.83 18.15 -11.15
N ALA A 332 -10.12 19.22 -10.39
CA ALA A 332 -11.17 20.20 -10.73
C ALA A 332 -10.89 20.92 -12.06
N GLU A 333 -9.62 21.12 -12.41
CA GLU A 333 -9.18 21.68 -13.69
C GLU A 333 -9.20 20.65 -14.84
N GLY A 334 -9.56 19.39 -14.58
CA GLY A 334 -9.55 18.30 -15.56
C GLY A 334 -8.14 17.89 -16.01
N LYS A 335 -7.12 18.19 -15.23
CA LYS A 335 -5.73 17.86 -15.52
C LYS A 335 -5.33 16.49 -15.01
N LEU A 336 -5.99 15.97 -13.97
CA LEU A 336 -5.79 14.62 -13.44
C LEU A 336 -7.05 13.78 -13.63
N PRO A 337 -6.93 12.52 -14.03
CA PRO A 337 -8.05 11.58 -14.06
C PRO A 337 -8.41 11.12 -12.63
N HIS A 338 -9.66 10.67 -12.48
CA HIS A 338 -10.09 9.96 -11.29
C HIS A 338 -9.49 8.55 -11.29
N VAL A 339 -8.96 8.13 -10.15
CA VAL A 339 -8.43 6.78 -9.94
C VAL A 339 -9.20 6.13 -8.81
N THR A 340 -9.82 4.99 -9.08
CA THR A 340 -10.63 4.27 -8.11
C THR A 340 -9.87 3.08 -7.50
N TRP A 341 -10.31 2.64 -6.35
CA TRP A 341 -9.68 1.59 -5.54
C TRP A 341 -9.56 0.23 -6.25
N GLU A 342 -10.35 -0.02 -7.28
CA GLU A 342 -10.28 -1.24 -8.08
C GLU A 342 -8.90 -1.42 -8.74
N LYS A 343 -8.16 -0.32 -8.94
CA LYS A 343 -6.76 -0.38 -9.43
C LYS A 343 -5.85 -1.13 -8.48
N VAL A 344 -6.01 -0.95 -7.17
CA VAL A 344 -5.26 -1.73 -6.17
C VAL A 344 -5.54 -3.23 -6.34
N VAL A 345 -6.81 -3.60 -6.56
CA VAL A 345 -7.21 -5.00 -6.80
C VAL A 345 -6.67 -5.53 -8.12
N GLU A 346 -6.51 -4.69 -9.16
CA GLU A 346 -5.86 -5.08 -10.41
C GLU A 346 -4.39 -5.45 -10.19
N HIS A 347 -3.66 -4.67 -9.40
CA HIS A 347 -2.26 -4.96 -9.04
C HIS A 347 -2.13 -6.24 -8.20
N ILE A 348 -2.99 -6.44 -7.21
CA ILE A 348 -3.06 -7.69 -6.43
C ILE A 348 -3.29 -8.88 -7.37
N ASP A 349 -4.28 -8.80 -8.26
CA ASP A 349 -4.66 -9.86 -9.19
C ASP A 349 -3.54 -10.19 -10.19
N HIS A 350 -2.82 -9.16 -10.69
CA HIS A 350 -1.67 -9.33 -11.56
C HIS A 350 -0.54 -10.09 -10.84
N ALA A 351 -0.15 -9.61 -9.65
CA ALA A 351 0.92 -10.24 -8.88
C ALA A 351 0.57 -11.68 -8.49
N VAL A 352 -0.68 -11.94 -8.05
CA VAL A 352 -1.12 -13.31 -7.72
C VAL A 352 -1.11 -14.23 -8.93
N LYS A 353 -1.56 -13.76 -10.10
CA LYS A 353 -1.47 -14.56 -11.35
C LYS A 353 -0.04 -14.87 -11.74
N LEU A 354 0.90 -14.00 -11.40
CA LEU A 354 2.30 -14.15 -11.76
C LEU A 354 3.05 -15.12 -10.83
N VAL A 355 2.82 -15.04 -9.51
CA VAL A 355 3.63 -15.74 -8.49
C VAL A 355 2.81 -16.49 -7.41
N GLY A 356 1.50 -16.45 -7.47
CA GLY A 356 0.61 -17.06 -6.45
C GLY A 356 0.35 -16.16 -5.26
N ALA A 357 -0.71 -16.49 -4.51
CA ALA A 357 -1.18 -15.69 -3.38
C ALA A 357 -0.20 -15.69 -2.18
N ASP A 358 0.77 -16.60 -2.13
CA ASP A 358 1.77 -16.69 -1.06
C ASP A 358 2.78 -15.53 -1.05
N HIS A 359 2.79 -14.70 -2.10
CA HIS A 359 3.82 -13.68 -2.33
C HIS A 359 3.26 -12.27 -2.49
N VAL A 360 2.00 -12.04 -2.13
CA VAL A 360 1.32 -10.75 -2.27
C VAL A 360 0.72 -10.32 -0.93
N GLY A 361 0.73 -9.01 -0.65
CA GLY A 361 0.13 -8.45 0.55
C GLY A 361 -0.26 -6.98 0.38
N LEU A 362 -0.46 -6.26 1.49
CA LEU A 362 -0.97 -4.90 1.55
C LEU A 362 0.06 -3.97 2.20
N GLY A 363 0.38 -2.86 1.53
CA GLY A 363 1.25 -1.81 2.03
C GLY A 363 0.77 -0.48 1.49
N SER A 364 -0.20 0.12 2.18
CA SER A 364 -1.06 1.17 1.64
C SER A 364 -0.38 2.48 1.32
N ASP A 365 0.64 2.85 2.12
CA ASP A 365 1.23 4.18 2.11
C ASP A 365 0.24 5.27 2.62
N PHE A 366 -0.66 4.89 3.55
CA PHE A 366 -1.59 5.81 4.17
C PHE A 366 -0.88 6.97 4.88
N ASP A 367 -1.48 8.15 4.83
CA ASP A 367 -0.95 9.40 5.35
C ASP A 367 0.37 9.89 4.68
N GLY A 368 0.93 9.14 3.71
CA GLY A 368 2.12 9.50 2.93
C GLY A 368 1.86 9.73 1.44
N ALA A 369 0.70 9.27 0.93
CA ALA A 369 0.40 9.21 -0.49
C ALA A 369 -1.03 9.66 -0.83
N ASN A 370 -1.29 9.89 -2.13
CA ASN A 370 -2.62 10.23 -2.64
C ASN A 370 -3.46 8.97 -2.83
N MET A 371 -4.40 8.74 -1.94
CA MET A 371 -5.23 7.54 -1.93
C MET A 371 -6.27 7.51 -3.05
N PRO A 372 -6.51 6.33 -3.68
CA PRO A 372 -7.54 6.19 -4.70
C PRO A 372 -8.95 6.33 -4.11
N GLU A 373 -9.89 6.81 -4.93
CA GLU A 373 -11.27 6.97 -4.54
C GLU A 373 -11.87 5.65 -4.05
N GLY A 374 -12.44 5.67 -2.87
CA GLY A 374 -13.02 4.50 -2.22
C GLY A 374 -12.08 3.71 -1.30
N LEU A 375 -10.79 4.08 -1.21
CA LEU A 375 -9.80 3.61 -0.23
C LEU A 375 -9.08 4.78 0.45
N GLU A 376 -9.79 5.85 0.78
CA GLU A 376 -9.22 7.06 1.36
C GLU A 376 -8.65 6.84 2.76
N ASP A 377 -9.13 5.84 3.47
CA ASP A 377 -8.69 5.52 4.82
C ASP A 377 -8.85 4.03 5.17
N ALA A 378 -8.28 3.61 6.29
CA ALA A 378 -8.27 2.23 6.74
C ALA A 378 -9.68 1.61 6.90
N SER A 379 -10.73 2.40 7.15
CA SER A 379 -12.11 1.90 7.29
C SER A 379 -12.66 1.24 6.02
N LYS A 380 -11.99 1.43 4.89
CA LYS A 380 -12.41 0.92 3.57
C LYS A 380 -11.77 -0.42 3.18
N LEU A 381 -10.82 -0.92 3.95
CA LEU A 381 -10.11 -2.18 3.65
C LEU A 381 -11.00 -3.39 3.38
N PRO A 382 -12.20 -3.55 4.02
CA PRO A 382 -13.09 -4.68 3.72
C PRO A 382 -13.49 -4.80 2.25
N LYS A 383 -13.47 -3.70 1.48
CA LYS A 383 -13.75 -3.69 0.03
C LYS A 383 -12.78 -4.57 -0.75
N ILE A 384 -11.49 -4.58 -0.37
CA ILE A 384 -10.48 -5.43 -1.01
C ILE A 384 -10.84 -6.90 -0.84
N THR A 385 -11.20 -7.32 0.37
CA THR A 385 -11.62 -8.70 0.66
C THR A 385 -12.83 -9.12 -0.16
N GLU A 386 -13.84 -8.25 -0.22
CA GLU A 386 -15.04 -8.52 -1.00
C GLU A 386 -14.71 -8.62 -2.49
N ALA A 387 -13.89 -7.73 -3.03
CA ALA A 387 -13.50 -7.76 -4.43
C ALA A 387 -12.70 -9.03 -4.79
N LEU A 388 -11.76 -9.45 -3.94
CA LEU A 388 -11.01 -10.70 -4.13
C LEU A 388 -11.95 -11.91 -4.09
N MET A 389 -12.90 -11.95 -3.15
CA MET A 389 -13.89 -13.03 -3.08
C MET A 389 -14.80 -13.06 -4.31
N ARG A 390 -15.23 -11.89 -4.83
CA ARG A 390 -16.00 -11.78 -6.09
C ARG A 390 -15.19 -12.21 -7.32
N LYS A 391 -13.86 -12.04 -7.29
CA LYS A 391 -12.95 -12.55 -8.32
C LYS A 391 -12.71 -14.07 -8.23
N GLY A 392 -13.23 -14.75 -7.20
CA GLY A 392 -13.13 -16.21 -7.03
C GLY A 392 -11.91 -16.67 -6.24
N TYR A 393 -11.22 -15.78 -5.54
CA TYR A 393 -10.15 -16.16 -4.64
C TYR A 393 -10.68 -17.04 -3.49
N SER A 394 -9.92 -18.04 -3.09
CA SER A 394 -10.24 -18.86 -1.93
C SER A 394 -10.10 -18.08 -0.62
N ASP A 395 -10.83 -18.48 0.41
CA ASP A 395 -10.68 -17.88 1.75
C ASP A 395 -9.24 -17.99 2.25
N SER A 396 -8.52 -19.06 1.91
CA SER A 396 -7.11 -19.25 2.24
C SER A 396 -6.22 -18.22 1.54
N ASP A 397 -6.40 -18.00 0.23
CA ASP A 397 -5.60 -17.05 -0.52
C ASP A 397 -5.83 -15.61 -0.04
N ILE A 398 -7.09 -15.27 0.25
CA ILE A 398 -7.45 -13.96 0.81
C ILE A 398 -6.75 -13.73 2.16
N LYS A 399 -6.75 -14.71 3.08
CA LYS A 399 -6.06 -14.60 4.37
C LYS A 399 -4.56 -14.38 4.22
N LYS A 400 -3.91 -15.08 3.28
CA LYS A 400 -2.51 -14.90 2.96
C LYS A 400 -2.22 -13.47 2.53
N ILE A 401 -3.01 -12.93 1.59
CA ILE A 401 -2.88 -11.57 1.06
C ILE A 401 -3.11 -10.53 2.16
N LEU A 402 -4.11 -10.74 3.02
CA LEU A 402 -4.46 -9.77 4.06
C LEU A 402 -3.40 -9.64 5.16
N GLY A 403 -2.63 -10.71 5.49
CA GLY A 403 -1.63 -10.59 6.55
C GLY A 403 -0.79 -11.84 6.86
N GLU A 404 -1.26 -13.06 6.52
CA GLU A 404 -0.50 -14.27 6.86
C GLU A 404 0.86 -14.33 6.16
N ASN A 405 0.98 -13.78 4.94
CA ASN A 405 2.26 -13.67 4.24
C ASN A 405 3.25 -12.75 4.95
N THR A 406 2.77 -11.64 5.50
CA THR A 406 3.60 -10.73 6.30
C THR A 406 4.11 -11.43 7.55
N LEU A 407 3.24 -12.16 8.28
CA LEU A 407 3.65 -12.96 9.44
C LEU A 407 4.69 -14.02 9.08
N ARG A 408 4.52 -14.71 7.95
CA ARG A 408 5.48 -15.72 7.46
C ARG A 408 6.86 -15.11 7.18
N VAL A 409 6.94 -13.92 6.59
CA VAL A 409 8.22 -13.24 6.36
C VAL A 409 8.85 -12.79 7.66
N MET A 410 8.08 -12.29 8.63
CA MET A 410 8.57 -11.96 9.98
C MET A 410 9.18 -13.21 10.67
N GLU A 411 8.45 -14.34 10.68
CA GLU A 411 8.94 -15.60 11.26
C GLU A 411 10.22 -16.09 10.60
N ALA A 412 10.31 -15.97 9.28
CA ALA A 412 11.51 -16.35 8.56
C ALA A 412 12.72 -15.47 8.92
N ALA A 413 12.51 -14.16 9.07
CA ALA A 413 13.56 -13.24 9.53
C ALA A 413 14.00 -13.54 10.98
N GLU A 414 13.05 -13.79 11.87
CA GLU A 414 13.31 -14.20 13.27
C GLU A 414 14.13 -15.49 13.34
N LYS A 415 13.76 -16.48 12.54
CA LYS A 415 14.47 -17.77 12.45
C LYS A 415 15.90 -17.59 11.96
N VAL A 416 16.11 -16.85 10.87
CA VAL A 416 17.45 -16.58 10.32
C VAL A 416 18.30 -15.83 11.35
N SER A 417 17.74 -14.85 12.05
CA SER A 417 18.44 -14.13 13.12
C SER A 417 18.91 -15.05 14.22
N ALA A 418 18.04 -15.95 14.70
CA ALA A 418 18.39 -16.91 15.74
C ALA A 418 19.52 -17.86 15.28
N GLU A 419 19.44 -18.37 14.05
CA GLU A 419 20.46 -19.23 13.45
C GLU A 419 21.82 -18.51 13.32
N MET A 420 21.83 -17.25 12.85
CA MET A 420 23.06 -16.47 12.69
C MET A 420 23.71 -16.12 14.05
N LYS A 421 22.90 -15.77 15.07
CA LYS A 421 23.40 -15.50 16.42
C LYS A 421 23.96 -16.75 17.09
N ALA A 422 23.39 -17.93 16.84
CA ALA A 422 23.89 -19.18 17.36
C ALA A 422 25.25 -19.61 16.75
N GLN A 423 25.52 -19.19 15.49
CA GLN A 423 26.78 -19.48 14.82
C GLN A 423 27.92 -18.53 15.22
N ASN A 424 27.59 -17.30 15.60
CA ASN A 424 28.54 -16.27 16.05
C ASN A 424 27.89 -15.53 17.24
N PRO A 425 28.02 -16.10 18.46
CA PRO A 425 27.46 -15.56 19.69
C PRO A 425 28.05 -14.21 20.13
#